data_23834acfaef6100a77ba4f0d5c7fb74f
#
_entry.id   23834acfaef6100a77ba4f0d5c7fb74f
#
_cell.length_a   1.000
_cell.length_b   1.000
_cell.length_c   1.000
_cell.angle_alpha   90.00
_cell.angle_beta   90.00
_cell.angle_gamma   90.00
#
_symmetry.space_group_name_H-M   'P 1'
#
loop_
_entity.id
_entity.type
_entity.pdbx_description
1 polymer ?
#
loop_
_entity_poly.entity_id
_entity_poly.type
_entity_poly.pdbx_seq_one_letter_code
_entity_poly.pdbx_strand_id
1 'polypeptide(L)'
;MVEIEGVDPQMILSNLKPNYVTHPGEVIMDEIEYLQIRQKDFAERIGVSASLVNQILKGKRPVNTEFAMLTEAAIGIPADLLLRMQARYDKWKTEQKPGFMEKLKSIQKFAD
;
A
#
# COMPACT_ATOMS: atom_id res chain seq x y z
N MET A 1 -15.95 -9.07 24.14
CA MET A 1 -15.55 -9.37 24.21
C MET A 1 -15.11 -9.62 23.79
N VAL A 2 -15.12 -9.40 23.70
CA VAL A 2 -14.72 -9.70 23.55
C VAL A 2 -14.23 -9.93 23.24
N GLU A 3 -14.35 -9.92 23.15
CA GLU A 3 -13.86 -10.31 23.22
C GLU A 3 -13.60 -10.88 22.69
N ILE A 4 -13.74 -11.00 22.35
CA ILE A 4 -13.40 -11.59 22.25
C ILE A 4 -13.09 -12.24 22.24
N GLU A 5 -13.48 -12.76 22.42
CA GLU A 5 -12.99 -13.13 22.70
C GLU A 5 -12.00 -13.43 22.37
N GLY A 6 -12.13 -13.96 22.54
CA GLY A 6 -11.08 -14.62 22.12
C GLY A 6 -10.32 -13.89 21.18
N VAL A 7 -10.74 -13.98 20.11
CA VAL A 7 -10.12 -13.18 19.28
C VAL A 7 -10.71 -11.99 19.36
N ASP A 8 -10.22 -11.48 20.04
CA ASP A 8 -10.62 -10.29 20.27
C ASP A 8 -10.13 -9.37 19.22
N PRO A 9 -10.90 -8.48 18.75
CA PRO A 9 -10.48 -7.52 17.75
C PRO A 9 -9.30 -6.72 18.20
N GLN A 10 -9.20 -6.51 19.46
CA GLN A 10 -8.07 -5.79 19.98
C GLN A 10 -6.79 -6.54 19.77
N MET A 11 -6.86 -7.83 19.90
CA MET A 11 -5.70 -8.61 19.66
C MET A 11 -5.28 -8.59 18.26
N ILE A 12 -6.23 -8.61 17.35
CA ILE A 12 -5.92 -8.51 15.96
C ILE A 12 -5.24 -7.20 15.70
N LEU A 13 -5.78 -6.15 16.25
CA LEU A 13 -5.20 -4.85 16.03
C LEU A 13 -3.81 -4.75 16.61
N SER A 14 -3.57 -5.40 17.71
CA SER A 14 -2.26 -5.30 18.31
C SER A 14 -1.22 -6.08 17.52
N ASN A 15 -1.66 -7.05 16.76
CA ASN A 15 -0.75 -7.74 15.88
C ASN A 15 -0.34 -6.89 14.73
N LEU A 16 -1.14 -5.89 14.42
CA LEU A 16 -0.76 -4.95 13.41
C LEU A 16 0.06 -3.89 14.07
N LYS A 17 1.16 -3.57 13.49
CA LYS A 17 1.97 -2.52 14.04
C LYS A 17 1.18 -1.25 13.99
N PRO A 18 1.07 -0.53 15.10
CA PRO A 18 0.25 0.68 15.10
C PRO A 18 0.65 1.69 14.04
N ASN A 19 1.91 1.67 13.64
CA ASN A 19 2.39 2.61 12.64
C ASN A 19 2.42 2.04 11.25
N TYR A 20 2.01 0.79 11.10
CA TYR A 20 2.13 0.15 9.80
C TYR A 20 1.02 0.61 8.86
N VAL A 21 1.41 0.94 7.65
CA VAL A 21 0.46 1.33 6.61
C VAL A 21 0.66 0.39 5.44
N THR A 22 -0.42 -0.16 4.95
CA THR A 22 -0.37 -1.15 3.88
C THR A 22 0.05 -0.53 2.57
N HIS A 23 1.03 -1.15 1.92
CA HIS A 23 1.42 -0.75 0.57
C HIS A 23 0.36 -1.26 -0.40
N PRO A 24 -0.02 -0.45 -1.39
CA PRO A 24 -1.07 -0.90 -2.33
C PRO A 24 -0.68 -2.14 -3.12
N GLY A 25 0.61 -2.42 -3.26
CA GLY A 25 1.04 -3.66 -3.91
C GLY A 25 0.53 -4.90 -3.20
N GLU A 26 0.34 -4.82 -1.88
CA GLU A 26 -0.18 -5.96 -1.12
C GLU A 26 -1.63 -6.26 -1.51
N VAL A 27 -2.41 -5.23 -1.73
CA VAL A 27 -3.80 -5.40 -2.14
C VAL A 27 -3.86 -6.05 -3.51
N ILE A 28 -3.01 -5.61 -4.41
CA ILE A 28 -2.97 -6.19 -5.76
C ILE A 28 -2.55 -7.66 -5.69
N MET A 29 -1.52 -7.95 -4.88
CA MET A 29 -1.05 -9.31 -4.72
C MET A 29 -2.18 -10.21 -4.21
N ASP A 30 -2.89 -9.76 -3.17
CA ASP A 30 -3.97 -10.54 -2.60
C ASP A 30 -5.06 -10.79 -3.63
N GLU A 31 -5.36 -9.80 -4.45
CA GLU A 31 -6.43 -9.94 -5.43
C GLU A 31 -6.05 -10.91 -6.54
N ILE A 32 -4.83 -10.83 -7.06
CA ILE A 32 -4.46 -11.76 -8.13
C ILE A 32 -4.33 -13.17 -7.59
N GLU A 33 -3.94 -13.33 -6.32
CA GLU A 33 -3.94 -14.67 -5.71
C GLU A 33 -5.34 -15.19 -5.56
N TYR A 34 -6.27 -14.35 -5.12
CA TYR A 34 -7.64 -14.74 -4.98
C TYR A 34 -8.23 -15.14 -6.33
N LEU A 35 -7.88 -14.42 -7.39
CA LEU A 35 -8.36 -14.70 -8.73
C LEU A 35 -7.56 -15.81 -9.41
N GLN A 36 -6.56 -16.34 -8.73
CA GLN A 36 -5.71 -17.42 -9.24
C GLN A 36 -4.98 -17.01 -10.51
N ILE A 37 -4.54 -15.77 -10.56
CA ILE A 37 -3.77 -15.23 -11.67
C ILE A 37 -2.30 -15.21 -11.28
N ARG A 38 -1.43 -15.76 -12.14
CA ARG A 38 0.00 -15.72 -11.87
C ARG A 38 0.54 -14.34 -12.16
N GLN A 39 1.57 -13.94 -11.39
CA GLN A 39 2.16 -12.62 -11.61
C GLN A 39 2.61 -12.41 -13.05
N LYS A 40 3.18 -13.44 -13.63
CA LYS A 40 3.66 -13.32 -14.99
C LYS A 40 2.51 -13.08 -15.97
N ASP A 41 1.37 -13.72 -15.75
CA ASP A 41 0.21 -13.50 -16.61
C ASP A 41 -0.38 -12.12 -16.42
N PHE A 42 -0.38 -11.65 -15.19
CA PHE A 42 -0.84 -10.30 -14.89
C PHE A 42 0.07 -9.27 -15.58
N ALA A 43 1.38 -9.48 -15.44
CA ALA A 43 2.35 -8.57 -16.04
C ALA A 43 2.16 -8.51 -17.56
N GLU A 44 1.97 -9.67 -18.16
CA GLU A 44 1.78 -9.75 -19.59
C GLU A 44 0.51 -9.02 -20.02
N ARG A 45 -0.56 -9.23 -19.27
CA ARG A 45 -1.83 -8.61 -19.60
C ARG A 45 -1.75 -7.09 -19.57
N ILE A 46 -1.02 -6.53 -18.61
CA ILE A 46 -0.95 -5.07 -18.51
C ILE A 46 0.25 -4.47 -19.24
N GLY A 47 1.08 -5.33 -19.82
CA GLY A 47 2.20 -4.83 -20.64
C GLY A 47 3.36 -4.27 -19.82
N VAL A 48 3.58 -4.80 -18.63
CA VAL A 48 4.66 -4.36 -17.75
C VAL A 48 5.55 -5.56 -17.48
N SER A 49 6.85 -5.35 -17.34
CA SER A 49 7.75 -6.48 -17.13
C SER A 49 7.42 -7.22 -15.84
N ALA A 50 7.63 -8.53 -15.83
CA ALA A 50 7.35 -9.33 -14.66
C ALA A 50 8.21 -8.90 -13.48
N SER A 51 9.43 -8.48 -13.76
CA SER A 51 10.33 -8.02 -12.70
C SER A 51 9.79 -6.76 -12.02
N LEU A 52 9.31 -5.81 -12.81
CA LEU A 52 8.76 -4.58 -12.26
C LEU A 52 7.50 -4.86 -11.47
N VAL A 53 6.63 -5.71 -12.00
CA VAL A 53 5.42 -6.09 -11.27
C VAL A 53 5.80 -6.69 -9.92
N ASN A 54 6.77 -7.60 -9.92
CA ASN A 54 7.18 -8.24 -8.68
C ASN A 54 7.66 -7.22 -7.66
N GLN A 55 8.46 -6.25 -8.09
CA GLN A 55 8.97 -5.23 -7.19
C GLN A 55 7.86 -4.37 -6.61
N ILE A 56 6.88 -4.04 -7.43
CA ILE A 56 5.75 -3.22 -6.95
C ILE A 56 4.91 -4.02 -5.97
N LEU A 57 4.63 -5.28 -6.29
CA LEU A 57 3.80 -6.10 -5.42
C LEU A 57 4.48 -6.39 -4.08
N LYS A 58 5.80 -6.35 -4.05
CA LYS A 58 6.53 -6.53 -2.81
C LYS A 58 6.79 -5.22 -2.07
N GLY A 59 6.24 -4.14 -2.57
CA GLY A 59 6.38 -2.85 -1.90
C GLY A 59 7.72 -2.17 -2.10
N LYS A 60 8.53 -2.68 -3.02
CA LYS A 60 9.84 -2.10 -3.25
C LYS A 60 9.81 -0.94 -4.23
N ARG A 61 8.71 -0.78 -4.94
CA ARG A 61 8.50 0.33 -5.82
C ARG A 61 7.08 0.83 -5.67
N PRO A 62 6.86 2.11 -5.91
CA PRO A 62 5.51 2.67 -5.73
C PRO A 62 4.58 2.27 -6.87
N VAL A 63 3.30 2.28 -6.55
CA VAL A 63 2.25 2.18 -7.57
C VAL A 63 2.04 3.59 -8.09
N ASN A 64 2.44 3.83 -9.34
CA ASN A 64 2.22 5.13 -9.95
C ASN A 64 0.89 5.16 -10.68
N THR A 65 0.55 6.31 -11.24
CA THR A 65 -0.75 6.50 -11.86
C THR A 65 -1.00 5.51 -12.99
N GLU A 66 -0.01 5.34 -13.84
CA GLU A 66 -0.16 4.45 -14.97
C GLU A 66 -0.41 3.02 -14.52
N PHE A 67 0.40 2.54 -13.57
CA PHE A 67 0.26 1.18 -13.07
C PHE A 67 -1.10 0.99 -12.39
N ALA A 68 -1.55 2.00 -11.65
CA ALA A 68 -2.85 1.92 -10.99
C ALA A 68 -3.98 1.79 -12.00
N MET A 69 -3.91 2.55 -13.08
CA MET A 69 -4.94 2.50 -14.10
C MET A 69 -4.92 1.19 -14.87
N LEU A 70 -3.72 0.69 -15.15
CA LEU A 70 -3.61 -0.61 -15.81
C LEU A 70 -4.16 -1.71 -14.92
N THR A 71 -3.90 -1.64 -13.62
CA THR A 71 -4.41 -2.61 -12.67
C THR A 71 -5.93 -2.57 -12.60
N GLU A 72 -6.49 -1.37 -12.56
CA GLU A 72 -7.94 -1.25 -12.55
C GLU A 72 -8.54 -1.88 -13.78
N ALA A 73 -7.96 -1.65 -14.95
CA ALA A 73 -8.47 -2.21 -16.18
C ALA A 73 -8.40 -3.74 -16.16
N ALA A 74 -7.37 -4.29 -15.55
CA ALA A 74 -7.15 -5.74 -15.58
C ALA A 74 -7.93 -6.50 -14.53
N ILE A 75 -8.03 -5.98 -13.32
CA ILE A 75 -8.64 -6.74 -12.23
C ILE A 75 -9.64 -5.94 -11.40
N GLY A 76 -9.94 -4.73 -11.80
CA GLY A 76 -11.07 -4.01 -11.22
C GLY A 76 -10.83 -3.27 -9.91
N ILE A 77 -9.61 -3.23 -9.40
CA ILE A 77 -9.35 -2.45 -8.21
C ILE A 77 -9.28 -0.98 -8.63
N PRO A 78 -10.08 -0.11 -8.00
CA PRO A 78 -10.10 1.29 -8.41
C PRO A 78 -8.73 1.95 -8.33
N ALA A 79 -8.34 2.62 -9.41
CA ALA A 79 -7.06 3.31 -9.44
C ALA A 79 -6.96 4.35 -8.33
N ASP A 80 -8.06 5.06 -8.08
CA ASP A 80 -8.08 6.09 -7.03
C ASP A 80 -7.75 5.49 -5.67
N LEU A 81 -8.27 4.30 -5.39
CA LEU A 81 -7.98 3.65 -4.13
C LEU A 81 -6.49 3.33 -4.02
N LEU A 82 -5.92 2.76 -5.08
CA LEU A 82 -4.51 2.40 -5.06
C LEU A 82 -3.63 3.62 -4.88
N LEU A 83 -3.99 4.72 -5.54
CA LEU A 83 -3.19 5.94 -5.44
C LEU A 83 -3.30 6.58 -4.07
N ARG A 84 -4.49 6.53 -3.45
CA ARG A 84 -4.62 7.04 -2.10
C ARG A 84 -3.82 6.20 -1.11
N MET A 85 -3.82 4.89 -1.31
CA MET A 85 -3.03 4.01 -0.46
C MET A 85 -1.55 4.30 -0.60
N GLN A 86 -1.11 4.56 -1.83
CA GLN A 86 0.29 4.87 -2.07
C GLN A 86 0.68 6.17 -1.37
N ALA A 87 -0.17 7.18 -1.46
CA ALA A 87 0.11 8.45 -0.80
C ALA A 87 0.23 8.30 0.70
N ARG A 88 -0.64 7.50 1.30
CA ARG A 88 -0.58 7.26 2.73
C ARG A 88 0.68 6.50 3.11
N TYR A 89 1.05 5.54 2.29
CA TYR A 89 2.25 4.77 2.53
C TYR A 89 3.48 5.67 2.45
N ASP A 90 3.53 6.53 1.43
CA ASP A 90 4.65 7.45 1.25
C ASP A 90 4.77 8.41 2.42
N LYS A 91 3.62 8.90 2.89
CA LYS A 91 3.62 9.81 4.03
C LYS A 91 4.17 9.10 5.26
N TRP A 92 3.70 7.89 5.50
CA TRP A 92 4.17 7.11 6.64
C TRP A 92 5.67 6.85 6.56
N LYS A 93 6.16 6.48 5.38
CA LYS A 93 7.59 6.22 5.19
C LYS A 93 8.40 7.47 5.46
N THR A 94 7.91 8.61 5.01
CA THR A 94 8.61 9.86 5.21
C THR A 94 8.67 10.22 6.70
N GLU A 95 7.61 9.92 7.41
CA GLU A 95 7.57 10.19 8.84
C GLU A 95 8.59 9.34 9.61
N GLN A 96 9.01 8.24 9.01
CA GLN A 96 10.00 7.37 9.66
C GLN A 96 11.43 7.83 9.45
N LYS A 97 11.66 8.83 8.63
CA LYS A 97 13.01 9.31 8.40
C LYS A 97 13.55 9.96 9.65
N PRO A 98 14.80 9.62 10.03
CA PRO A 98 15.39 10.22 11.24
C PRO A 98 15.40 11.74 11.15
N GLY A 99 14.92 12.36 12.20
CA GLY A 99 14.96 13.81 12.31
C GLY A 99 13.89 14.57 11.56
N PHE A 100 13.12 13.87 10.72
CA PHE A 100 12.14 14.59 9.90
C PHE A 100 11.01 15.19 10.76
N MET A 101 10.51 14.41 11.73
CA MET A 101 9.43 14.91 12.57
C MET A 101 9.88 16.10 13.42
N GLU A 102 11.13 16.09 13.87
CA GLU A 102 11.66 17.24 14.59
C GLU A 102 11.74 18.44 13.70
N LYS A 103 12.12 18.22 12.44
CA LYS A 103 12.18 19.33 11.51
C LYS A 103 10.80 19.94 11.32
N LEU A 104 9.78 19.10 11.22
CA LEU A 104 8.42 19.60 11.07
C LEU A 104 8.01 20.46 12.25
N LYS A 105 8.38 20.03 13.45
CA LYS A 105 8.02 20.76 14.65
C LYS A 105 8.71 22.13 14.71
N SER A 106 9.82 22.26 14.03
CA SER A 106 10.56 23.50 14.06
C SER A 106 10.05 24.54 13.06
N ILE A 107 9.15 24.13 12.17
CA ILE A 107 8.66 25.04 11.16
C ILE A 107 7.52 25.85 11.72
N GLN A 108 7.64 27.16 11.59
CA GLN A 108 6.61 28.05 12.05
C GLN A 108 5.65 28.35 10.92
N LYS A 109 4.36 28.24 11.22
CA LYS A 109 3.37 28.55 10.22
C LYS A 109 3.39 30.05 9.91
N PHE A 110 3.22 30.37 8.65
CA PHE A 110 3.01 31.76 8.29
C PHE A 110 1.64 32.13 8.85
N ALA A 111 1.37 33.19 9.12
CA ALA A 111 0.14 33.69 9.55
C ALA A 111 -0.87 32.76 10.06
N ASP A 112 -1.62 33.00 10.84
CA ASP A 112 -2.62 32.28 11.35
C ASP A 112 -3.65 32.66 11.40
#